data_0077d1d009725fe05e253195967c790c
#
_entry.id   0077d1d009725fe05e253195967c790c
#
_cell.length_a   1.000
_cell.length_b   1.000
_cell.length_c   1.000
_cell.angle_alpha   90.00
_cell.angle_beta   90.00
_cell.angle_gamma   90.00
#
_symmetry.space_group_name_H-M   'P 1'
#
loop_
_entity.id
_entity.type
_entity.pdbx_description
1 polymer ?
#
loop_
_entity_poly.entity_id
_entity_poly.type
_entity_poly.pdbx_seq_one_letter_code
_entity_poly.pdbx_strand_id
1 'polypeptide(L)'
;MHIAIVEIDRDTFIPHILDYVAVDDCGKVINPPIVEGQVYGATAHGIGAALMETCAYDSVGNMLTATFSDYTPITAVNMPHVKYAHIETPSPHSYSGAKGMGEGGAAPVHTISAALQDAVFANGVIIDDSFNNASSLYRALAQKEVSQATNLVKVEKGA
;
A
#
# COMPACT_ATOMS: atom_id res chain seq x y z
N MET A 1 4.67 -13.77 2.58
CA MET A 1 3.23 -13.50 2.79
C MET A 1 3.11 -12.24 3.62
N HIS A 2 2.31 -11.25 3.17
CA HIS A 2 2.04 -10.03 3.94
C HIS A 2 0.55 -9.90 4.21
N ILE A 3 0.19 -9.34 5.36
CA ILE A 3 -1.20 -9.10 5.78
C ILE A 3 -1.25 -7.70 6.38
N ALA A 4 -2.23 -6.91 5.99
CA ALA A 4 -2.49 -5.59 6.56
C ALA A 4 -3.94 -5.49 7.05
N ILE A 5 -4.13 -4.82 8.18
CA ILE A 5 -5.44 -4.37 8.65
C ILE A 5 -5.44 -2.86 8.53
N VAL A 6 -6.42 -2.33 7.81
CA VAL A 6 -6.53 -0.90 7.52
C VAL A 6 -7.88 -0.36 7.96
N GLU A 7 -7.91 0.93 8.27
CA GLU A 7 -9.15 1.70 8.34
C GLU A 7 -9.03 2.95 7.47
N ILE A 8 -10.15 3.45 6.99
CA ILE A 8 -10.25 4.72 6.28
C ILE A 8 -11.11 5.65 7.12
N ASP A 9 -10.54 6.76 7.56
CA ASP A 9 -11.27 7.80 8.27
C ASP A 9 -12.37 8.38 7.37
N ARG A 10 -13.62 8.44 7.88
CA ARG A 10 -14.78 8.81 7.05
C ARG A 10 -14.86 10.30 6.73
N ASP A 11 -14.23 11.15 7.54
CA ASP A 11 -14.31 12.59 7.38
C ASP A 11 -13.13 13.12 6.55
N THR A 12 -11.96 12.53 6.71
CA THR A 12 -10.71 12.97 6.06
C THR A 12 -10.27 12.07 4.91
N PHE A 13 -10.82 10.86 4.80
CA PHE A 13 -10.44 9.81 3.84
C PHE A 13 -8.98 9.35 3.98
N ILE A 14 -8.33 9.67 5.09
CA ILE A 14 -6.96 9.26 5.37
C ILE A 14 -6.96 7.77 5.72
N PRO A 15 -6.19 6.93 4.99
CA PRO A 15 -6.01 5.54 5.34
C PRO A 15 -5.01 5.38 6.49
N HIS A 16 -5.35 4.56 7.47
CA HIS A 16 -4.50 4.18 8.59
C HIS A 16 -4.24 2.69 8.58
N ILE A 17 -2.98 2.28 8.77
CA ILE A 17 -2.61 0.88 8.94
C ILE A 17 -2.64 0.56 10.43
N LEU A 18 -3.62 -0.24 10.84
CA LEU A 18 -3.81 -0.62 12.25
C LEU A 18 -2.87 -1.73 12.68
N ASP A 19 -2.58 -2.67 11.77
CA ASP A 19 -1.68 -3.80 12.03
C ASP A 19 -1.04 -4.27 10.72
N TYR A 20 0.19 -4.78 10.82
CA TYR A 20 0.92 -5.29 9.67
C TYR A 20 1.75 -6.52 10.04
N VAL A 21 1.61 -7.59 9.27
CA VAL A 21 2.36 -8.83 9.42
C VAL A 21 3.15 -9.10 8.15
N ALA A 22 4.45 -9.37 8.28
CA ALA A 22 5.33 -9.77 7.20
C ALA A 22 5.95 -11.14 7.52
N VAL A 23 5.75 -12.12 6.64
CA VAL A 23 6.35 -13.45 6.73
C VAL A 23 7.07 -13.73 5.42
N ASP A 24 8.39 -13.75 5.45
CA ASP A 24 9.24 -13.87 4.28
C ASP A 24 10.11 -15.14 4.31
N ASP A 25 10.60 -15.53 3.16
CA ASP A 25 11.49 -16.68 2.98
C ASP A 25 12.72 -16.26 2.19
N CYS A 26 13.82 -16.02 2.88
CA CYS A 26 15.13 -15.79 2.27
C CYS A 26 16.01 -17.03 2.21
N GLY A 27 15.43 -18.22 2.28
CA GLY A 27 16.17 -19.46 2.42
C GLY A 27 16.85 -19.55 3.78
N LYS A 28 18.09 -19.97 3.81
CA LYS A 28 18.87 -20.01 5.06
C LYS A 28 19.20 -18.60 5.52
N VAL A 29 18.77 -18.23 6.72
CA VAL A 29 19.09 -16.95 7.33
C VAL A 29 20.56 -16.93 7.75
N ILE A 30 21.37 -16.05 7.13
CA ILE A 30 22.79 -15.89 7.44
C ILE A 30 22.99 -14.93 8.60
N ASN A 31 22.28 -13.79 8.57
CA ASN A 31 22.38 -12.76 9.59
C ASN A 31 20.98 -12.25 9.94
N PRO A 32 20.37 -12.70 11.05
CA PRO A 32 19.00 -12.35 11.39
C PRO A 32 18.71 -10.84 11.49
N PRO A 33 19.53 -10.00 12.16
CA PRO A 33 19.30 -8.55 12.21
C PRO A 33 19.30 -7.87 10.83
N ILE A 34 20.12 -8.35 9.89
CA ILE A 34 20.14 -7.80 8.53
C ILE A 34 18.87 -8.20 7.78
N VAL A 35 18.43 -9.44 7.88
CA VAL A 35 17.19 -9.91 7.23
C VAL A 35 15.99 -9.17 7.77
N GLU A 36 15.89 -9.02 9.08
CA GLU A 36 14.81 -8.26 9.73
C GLU A 36 14.81 -6.80 9.29
N GLY A 37 15.99 -6.15 9.25
CA GLY A 37 16.15 -4.79 8.77
C GLY A 37 15.73 -4.61 7.30
N GLN A 38 16.01 -5.60 6.44
CA GLN A 38 15.55 -5.61 5.04
C GLN A 38 14.02 -5.68 4.96
N VAL A 39 13.36 -6.51 5.78
CA VAL A 39 11.90 -6.63 5.79
C VAL A 39 11.26 -5.32 6.24
N TYR A 40 11.76 -4.71 7.31
CA TYR A 40 11.23 -3.41 7.78
C TYR A 40 11.44 -2.30 6.75
N GLY A 41 12.63 -2.22 6.16
CA GLY A 41 12.94 -1.23 5.14
C GLY A 41 12.10 -1.41 3.86
N ALA A 42 11.93 -2.63 3.41
CA ALA A 42 11.08 -2.97 2.27
C ALA A 42 9.60 -2.67 2.55
N THR A 43 9.13 -2.96 3.77
CA THR A 43 7.76 -2.63 4.21
C THR A 43 7.55 -1.14 4.23
N ALA A 44 8.49 -0.36 4.78
CA ALA A 44 8.43 1.10 4.76
C ALA A 44 8.36 1.65 3.34
N HIS A 45 9.24 1.19 2.46
CA HIS A 45 9.25 1.57 1.05
C HIS A 45 7.89 1.31 0.38
N GLY A 46 7.34 0.10 0.54
CA GLY A 46 6.08 -0.25 -0.08
C GLY A 46 4.87 0.49 0.48
N ILE A 47 4.84 0.78 1.78
CA ILE A 47 3.79 1.62 2.40
C ILE A 47 3.92 3.07 1.87
N GLY A 48 5.12 3.62 1.80
CA GLY A 48 5.37 4.94 1.22
C GLY A 48 4.85 5.03 -0.22
N ALA A 49 5.21 4.07 -1.06
CA ALA A 49 4.77 4.01 -2.45
C ALA A 49 3.25 3.83 -2.60
N ALA A 50 2.58 3.12 -1.67
CA ALA A 50 1.14 2.90 -1.73
C ALA A 50 0.32 4.11 -1.27
N LEU A 51 0.80 4.89 -0.29
CA LEU A 51 -0.03 5.86 0.42
C LEU A 51 0.47 7.31 0.34
N MET A 52 1.76 7.56 0.13
CA MET A 52 2.37 8.86 0.37
C MET A 52 3.18 9.39 -0.82
N GLU A 53 4.05 8.56 -1.38
CA GLU A 53 5.01 8.97 -2.39
C GLU A 53 4.37 9.09 -3.77
N THR A 54 4.54 10.23 -4.42
CA THR A 54 4.03 10.42 -5.79
C THR A 54 5.03 11.14 -6.66
N CYS A 55 5.13 10.70 -7.92
CA CYS A 55 5.88 11.37 -8.97
C CYS A 55 4.90 12.01 -9.95
N ALA A 56 4.58 13.29 -9.75
CA ALA A 56 3.72 14.05 -10.64
C ALA A 56 4.53 14.84 -11.67
N TYR A 57 4.02 14.88 -12.89
CA TYR A 57 4.63 15.62 -14.01
C TYR A 57 3.60 16.54 -14.66
N ASP A 58 4.07 17.67 -15.19
CA ASP A 58 3.23 18.55 -16.01
C ASP A 58 3.05 17.98 -17.45
N SER A 59 2.28 18.69 -18.27
CA SER A 59 1.98 18.27 -19.64
C SER A 59 3.19 18.28 -20.60
N VAL A 60 4.30 18.87 -20.18
CA VAL A 60 5.56 18.95 -20.97
C VAL A 60 6.68 18.11 -20.35
N GLY A 61 6.39 17.35 -19.30
CA GLY A 61 7.29 16.38 -18.70
C GLY A 61 8.19 16.92 -17.58
N ASN A 62 7.94 18.12 -17.05
CA ASN A 62 8.66 18.61 -15.88
C ASN A 62 8.10 17.95 -14.61
N MET A 63 8.99 17.51 -13.74
CA MET A 63 8.61 16.91 -12.44
C MET A 63 8.10 17.99 -11.50
N LEU A 64 6.87 17.84 -11.02
CA LEU A 64 6.22 18.75 -10.07
C LEU A 64 6.57 18.42 -8.62
N THR A 65 6.80 17.16 -8.32
CA THR A 65 7.15 16.65 -6.98
C THR A 65 8.68 16.58 -6.81
N ALA A 66 9.35 17.72 -6.95
CA ALA A 66 10.82 17.79 -7.02
C ALA A 66 11.50 17.94 -5.66
N THR A 67 10.74 18.14 -4.58
CA THR A 67 11.29 18.23 -3.21
C THR A 67 10.75 17.11 -2.34
N PHE A 68 11.39 16.83 -1.20
CA PHE A 68 10.87 15.84 -0.24
C PHE A 68 9.53 16.25 0.38
N SER A 69 9.21 17.53 0.42
CA SER A 69 7.89 18.00 0.84
C SER A 69 6.80 17.65 -0.16
N ASP A 70 7.11 17.64 -1.44
CA ASP A 70 6.16 17.32 -2.51
C ASP A 70 6.08 15.80 -2.74
N TYR A 71 7.23 15.12 -2.76
CA TYR A 71 7.33 13.66 -2.93
C TYR A 71 6.81 12.90 -1.73
N THR A 72 6.97 13.44 -0.54
CA THR A 72 6.44 12.95 0.75
C THR A 72 6.91 11.53 1.10
N PRO A 73 8.22 11.28 1.29
CA PRO A 73 8.69 9.97 1.71
C PRO A 73 8.12 9.59 3.09
N ILE A 74 7.91 8.29 3.29
CA ILE A 74 7.40 7.79 4.57
C ILE A 74 8.33 8.15 5.72
N THR A 75 7.74 8.51 6.87
CA THR A 75 8.47 8.82 8.09
C THR A 75 8.22 7.76 9.17
N ALA A 76 9.06 7.74 10.20
CA ALA A 76 8.89 6.82 11.33
C ALA A 76 7.53 6.97 12.04
N VAL A 77 6.90 8.15 11.98
CA VAL A 77 5.58 8.41 12.56
C VAL A 77 4.47 7.69 11.78
N ASN A 78 4.67 7.49 10.49
CA ASN A 78 3.69 6.85 9.60
C ASN A 78 3.84 5.32 9.55
N MET A 79 4.96 4.79 10.08
CA MET A 79 5.20 3.35 10.09
C MET A 79 4.33 2.64 11.12
N PRO A 80 3.58 1.60 10.72
CA PRO A 80 2.91 0.73 11.68
C PRO A 80 3.95 -0.13 12.42
N HIS A 81 3.52 -0.75 13.52
CA HIS A 81 4.28 -1.83 14.11
C HIS A 81 4.23 -3.06 13.21
N VAL A 82 5.36 -3.42 12.61
CA VAL A 82 5.46 -4.60 11.73
C VAL A 82 5.78 -5.84 12.57
N LYS A 83 4.90 -6.82 12.55
CA LYS A 83 5.13 -8.15 13.12
C LYS A 83 5.85 -8.99 12.09
N TYR A 84 7.13 -9.26 12.32
CA TYR A 84 7.98 -10.03 11.43
C TYR A 84 8.08 -11.49 11.86
N ALA A 85 8.03 -12.39 10.88
CA ALA A 85 8.44 -13.78 11.00
C ALA A 85 9.10 -14.25 9.69
N HIS A 86 9.79 -15.39 9.71
CA HIS A 86 10.35 -15.97 8.50
C HIS A 86 10.13 -17.49 8.45
N ILE A 87 10.17 -17.99 7.22
CA ILE A 87 10.22 -19.43 6.90
C ILE A 87 11.54 -19.67 6.19
N GLU A 88 12.22 -20.77 6.53
CA GLU A 88 13.44 -21.17 5.84
C GLU A 88 13.15 -22.30 4.86
N THR A 89 13.20 -22.01 3.57
CA THR A 89 13.25 -23.01 2.49
C THR A 89 14.58 -22.88 1.76
N PRO A 90 15.63 -23.62 2.17
CA PRO A 90 16.97 -23.44 1.61
C PRO A 90 17.01 -23.64 0.10
N SER A 91 17.77 -22.76 -0.59
CA SER A 91 17.99 -22.89 -2.03
C SER A 91 18.94 -24.07 -2.33
N PRO A 92 18.57 -24.98 -3.24
CA PRO A 92 19.47 -26.03 -3.68
C PRO A 92 20.60 -25.52 -4.61
N HIS A 93 20.50 -24.27 -5.07
CA HIS A 93 21.44 -23.67 -6.03
C HIS A 93 22.45 -22.73 -5.39
N SER A 94 22.35 -22.45 -4.10
CA SER A 94 23.35 -21.67 -3.37
C SER A 94 24.08 -22.52 -2.35
N TYR A 95 25.39 -22.27 -2.18
CA TYR A 95 26.23 -23.03 -1.24
C TYR A 95 25.73 -22.92 0.22
N SER A 96 25.25 -21.75 0.60
CA SER A 96 24.73 -21.49 1.94
C SER A 96 23.26 -21.88 2.12
N GLY A 97 22.54 -22.17 1.05
CA GLY A 97 21.08 -22.30 1.06
C GLY A 97 20.33 -20.98 1.13
N ALA A 98 21.03 -19.84 1.18
CA ALA A 98 20.41 -18.52 1.22
C ALA A 98 19.82 -18.11 -0.15
N LYS A 99 18.79 -17.27 -0.12
CA LYS A 99 18.16 -16.60 -1.27
C LYS A 99 18.33 -15.09 -1.14
N GLY A 100 18.09 -14.36 -2.23
CA GLY A 100 18.06 -12.89 -2.21
C GLY A 100 16.95 -12.36 -1.30
N MET A 101 17.19 -11.22 -0.64
CA MET A 101 16.25 -10.56 0.27
C MET A 101 16.16 -9.04 0.03
N GLY A 102 16.61 -8.56 -1.13
CA GLY A 102 16.72 -7.13 -1.42
C GLY A 102 15.47 -6.47 -2.01
N GLU A 103 14.48 -7.22 -2.48
CA GLU A 103 13.38 -6.70 -3.30
C GLU A 103 11.98 -6.93 -2.68
N GLY A 104 11.88 -6.83 -1.35
CA GLY A 104 10.63 -7.04 -0.64
C GLY A 104 9.60 -5.90 -0.73
N GLY A 105 9.97 -4.75 -1.32
CA GLY A 105 9.13 -3.53 -1.31
C GLY A 105 7.84 -3.60 -2.15
N ALA A 106 7.76 -4.49 -3.14
CA ALA A 106 6.56 -4.65 -3.97
C ALA A 106 5.40 -5.31 -3.21
N ALA A 107 5.68 -6.26 -2.34
CA ALA A 107 4.63 -6.97 -1.58
C ALA A 107 3.77 -6.04 -0.71
N PRO A 108 4.32 -5.08 0.06
CA PRO A 108 3.52 -4.15 0.83
C PRO A 108 2.61 -3.26 -0.02
N VAL A 109 3.05 -2.80 -1.20
CA VAL A 109 2.20 -1.99 -2.10
C VAL A 109 0.90 -2.72 -2.41
N HIS A 110 1.00 -3.95 -2.88
CA HIS A 110 -0.18 -4.75 -3.23
C HIS A 110 -1.01 -5.15 -2.01
N THR A 111 -0.35 -5.44 -0.88
CA THR A 111 -1.04 -5.79 0.38
C THR A 111 -1.91 -4.63 0.87
N ILE A 112 -1.38 -3.40 0.83
CA ILE A 112 -2.13 -2.20 1.23
C ILE A 112 -3.26 -1.91 0.26
N SER A 113 -3.02 -1.95 -1.05
CA SER A 113 -4.07 -1.72 -2.05
C SER A 113 -5.20 -2.75 -1.94
N ALA A 114 -4.87 -4.03 -1.70
CA ALA A 114 -5.87 -5.07 -1.48
C ALA A 114 -6.68 -4.86 -0.20
N ALA A 115 -6.05 -4.45 0.91
CA ALA A 115 -6.72 -4.15 2.16
C ALA A 115 -7.65 -2.94 2.04
N LEU A 116 -7.23 -1.88 1.32
CA LEU A 116 -8.07 -0.72 1.04
C LEU A 116 -9.24 -1.08 0.12
N GLN A 117 -9.01 -1.91 -0.89
CA GLN A 117 -10.10 -2.44 -1.73
C GLN A 117 -11.13 -3.19 -0.90
N ASP A 118 -10.68 -4.04 0.04
CA ASP A 118 -11.60 -4.76 0.94
C ASP A 118 -12.40 -3.80 1.82
N ALA A 119 -11.76 -2.77 2.36
CA ALA A 119 -12.41 -1.74 3.19
C ALA A 119 -13.52 -0.98 2.45
N VAL A 120 -13.38 -0.72 1.14
CA VAL A 120 -14.37 0.01 0.33
C VAL A 120 -15.29 -0.90 -0.48
N PHE A 121 -15.09 -2.21 -0.43
CA PHE A 121 -15.85 -3.17 -1.25
C PHE A 121 -17.36 -3.09 -1.03
N ALA A 122 -17.79 -2.94 0.23
CA ALA A 122 -19.21 -2.81 0.58
C ALA A 122 -19.86 -1.54 -0.03
N ASN A 123 -19.07 -0.51 -0.33
CA ASN A 123 -19.54 0.70 -1.00
C ASN A 123 -19.64 0.50 -2.53
N GLY A 124 -19.24 -0.63 -3.07
CA GLY A 124 -19.19 -0.93 -4.49
C GLY A 124 -18.18 -0.08 -5.26
N VAL A 125 -17.12 0.36 -4.58
CA VAL A 125 -15.97 1.07 -5.18
C VAL A 125 -14.91 0.06 -5.57
N ILE A 126 -14.26 0.30 -6.72
CA ILE A 126 -13.10 -0.47 -7.17
C ILE A 126 -11.88 0.44 -7.10
N ILE A 127 -10.84 -0.05 -6.43
CA ILE A 127 -9.51 0.56 -6.41
C ILE A 127 -8.65 -0.18 -7.43
N ASP A 128 -8.32 0.48 -8.51
CA ASP A 128 -7.52 -0.05 -9.63
C ASP A 128 -6.11 0.57 -9.71
N ASP A 129 -5.78 1.45 -8.79
CA ASP A 129 -4.45 2.06 -8.66
C ASP A 129 -3.67 1.44 -7.49
N SER A 130 -2.35 1.43 -7.61
CA SER A 130 -1.43 1.05 -6.54
C SER A 130 -1.16 2.19 -5.55
N PHE A 131 -1.41 3.44 -5.94
CA PHE A 131 -1.25 4.64 -5.12
C PHE A 131 -2.60 5.15 -4.62
N ASN A 132 -2.81 5.11 -3.30
CA ASN A 132 -4.12 5.29 -2.66
C ASN A 132 -4.06 6.27 -1.48
N ASN A 133 -3.76 7.53 -1.75
CA ASN A 133 -3.83 8.57 -0.73
C ASN A 133 -5.28 9.04 -0.44
N ALA A 134 -5.45 9.90 0.56
CA ALA A 134 -6.75 10.45 0.93
C ALA A 134 -7.50 11.08 -0.24
N SER A 135 -6.81 11.80 -1.13
CA SER A 135 -7.43 12.46 -2.29
C SER A 135 -7.91 11.46 -3.36
N SER A 136 -7.21 10.36 -3.57
CA SER A 136 -7.65 9.32 -4.51
C SER A 136 -8.83 8.54 -3.95
N LEU A 137 -8.80 8.20 -2.66
CA LEU A 137 -9.90 7.53 -1.96
C LEU A 137 -11.17 8.40 -1.92
N TYR A 138 -11.03 9.69 -1.60
CA TYR A 138 -12.15 10.63 -1.67
C TYR A 138 -12.77 10.65 -3.08
N ARG A 139 -11.97 10.80 -4.13
CA ARG A 139 -12.50 10.84 -5.50
C ARG A 139 -13.23 9.56 -5.87
N ALA A 140 -12.68 8.41 -5.53
CA ALA A 140 -13.30 7.11 -5.81
C ALA A 140 -14.66 6.95 -5.10
N LEU A 141 -14.75 7.32 -3.83
CA LEU A 141 -15.97 7.25 -3.03
C LEU A 141 -17.00 8.31 -3.46
N ALA A 142 -16.60 9.57 -3.64
CA ALA A 142 -17.49 10.65 -4.04
C ALA A 142 -18.08 10.45 -5.44
N GLN A 143 -17.31 9.95 -6.41
CA GLN A 143 -17.82 9.63 -7.75
C GLN A 143 -18.91 8.56 -7.70
N LYS A 144 -18.80 7.60 -6.79
CA LYS A 144 -19.82 6.56 -6.61
C LYS A 144 -21.11 7.13 -6.04
N GLU A 145 -21.03 7.99 -5.03
CA GLU A 145 -22.21 8.64 -4.44
C GLU A 145 -22.96 9.49 -5.47
N VAL A 146 -22.25 10.29 -6.26
CA VAL A 146 -22.84 11.09 -7.35
C VAL A 146 -23.50 10.21 -8.39
N SER A 147 -22.86 9.09 -8.76
CA SER A 147 -23.44 8.13 -9.72
C SER A 147 -24.71 7.48 -9.19
N GLN A 148 -24.77 7.12 -7.91
CA GLN A 148 -25.95 6.56 -7.27
C GLN A 148 -27.09 7.58 -7.20
N ALA A 149 -26.81 8.82 -6.78
CA ALA A 149 -27.79 9.90 -6.71
C ALA A 149 -28.37 10.23 -8.10
N THR A 150 -27.53 10.24 -9.14
CA THR A 150 -27.97 10.49 -10.53
C THR A 150 -28.90 9.38 -11.04
N ASN A 151 -28.64 8.13 -10.68
CA ASN A 151 -29.48 6.99 -11.08
C ASN A 151 -30.84 7.01 -10.37
N LEU A 152 -30.89 7.40 -9.09
CA LEU A 152 -32.15 7.56 -8.35
C LEU A 152 -33.05 8.64 -9.00
N VAL A 153 -32.48 9.79 -9.37
CA VAL A 153 -33.23 10.87 -10.04
C VAL A 153 -33.74 10.45 -11.43
N LYS A 154 -33.04 9.58 -12.15
CA LYS A 154 -33.51 9.03 -13.43
C LYS A 154 -34.68 8.07 -13.26
N VAL A 155 -34.67 7.24 -12.22
CA VAL A 155 -35.75 6.30 -11.92
C VAL A 155 -37.02 7.06 -11.53
N GLU A 156 -36.92 8.11 -10.73
CA GLU A 156 -38.08 8.94 -10.34
C GLU A 156 -38.71 9.74 -11.51
N LYS A 157 -37.91 10.10 -12.53
CA LYS A 157 -38.39 10.82 -13.72
C LYS A 157 -38.90 9.93 -14.85
N GLY A 158 -38.73 8.64 -14.73
CA GLY A 158 -39.15 7.64 -15.75
C GLY A 158 -40.39 6.83 -15.36
N ALA A 159 -41.09 7.20 -14.27
CA ALA A 159 -42.32 6.55 -13.80
C ALA A 159 -43.56 7.41 -14.14
#